data_6ceb4c4259c9f3b9b451d637577c7061
#
_entry.id   6ceb4c4259c9f3b9b451d637577c7061
#
_cell.length_a   1.000
_cell.length_b   1.000
_cell.length_c   1.000
_cell.angle_alpha   90.00
_cell.angle_beta   90.00
_cell.angle_gamma   90.00
#
_symmetry.space_group_name_H-M   'P 1'
#
loop_
_entity.id
_entity.type
_entity.pdbx_description
1 polymer ?
#
loop_
_entity_poly.entity_id
_entity_poly.type
_entity_poly.pdbx_seq_one_letter_code
_entity_poly.pdbx_strand_id
1 'polypeptide(L)'
;YLNAESIGDDFYCLQMVTLGNGKGGRPTIGNDVKIYTGATVFGGIHIGNHVTIGAGAVVFQDIPDGATVVGNPGRIVKQEDKKD
;
A
#
# COMPACT_ATOMS: atom_id res chain seq x y z
N TYR A 1 -10.04 8.37 -2.72
CA TYR A 1 -9.20 9.25 -3.56
C TYR A 1 -7.94 8.50 -3.97
N LEU A 2 -7.80 8.29 -5.24
CA LEU A 2 -6.72 7.44 -5.75
C LEU A 2 -5.83 8.27 -6.68
N ASN A 3 -4.77 8.82 -6.15
CA ASN A 3 -3.81 9.60 -6.90
C ASN A 3 -2.46 8.88 -6.86
N ALA A 4 -2.28 7.93 -7.74
CA ALA A 4 -1.08 7.11 -7.79
C ALA A 4 -0.35 7.33 -9.10
N GLU A 5 0.96 7.09 -9.10
CA GLU A 5 1.75 7.13 -10.30
C GLU A 5 1.31 6.00 -11.23
N SER A 6 1.11 4.82 -10.67
CA SER A 6 0.54 3.71 -11.41
C SER A 6 -0.02 2.71 -10.43
N ILE A 7 -0.98 1.91 -10.90
CA ILE A 7 -1.60 0.85 -10.12
C ILE A 7 -1.61 -0.39 -11.01
N GLY A 8 -1.08 -1.48 -10.50
CA GLY A 8 -1.02 -2.73 -11.24
C GLY A 8 -2.37 -3.43 -11.34
N ASP A 9 -2.33 -4.70 -11.71
CA ASP A 9 -3.54 -5.49 -11.91
C ASP A 9 -4.08 -6.00 -10.59
N ASP A 10 -5.39 -6.31 -10.59
CA ASP A 10 -6.07 -6.91 -9.44
C ASP A 10 -5.98 -6.07 -8.19
N PHE A 11 -6.03 -4.77 -8.36
CA PHE A 11 -6.03 -3.84 -7.24
C PHE A 11 -7.40 -3.85 -6.56
N TYR A 12 -7.40 -3.88 -5.24
CA TYR A 12 -8.62 -3.92 -4.46
C TYR A 12 -8.53 -2.90 -3.34
N CYS A 13 -9.51 -2.03 -3.24
CA CYS A 13 -9.54 -1.10 -2.13
C CYS A 13 -10.97 -0.93 -1.64
N LEU A 14 -11.10 -0.68 -0.36
CA LEU A 14 -12.39 -0.44 0.25
C LEU A 14 -12.64 1.06 0.37
N GLN A 15 -13.64 1.42 1.16
CA GLN A 15 -14.07 2.81 1.28
C GLN A 15 -13.03 3.65 1.99
N MET A 16 -13.00 4.93 1.69
CA MET A 16 -12.20 5.92 2.39
C MET A 16 -10.69 5.70 2.26
N VAL A 17 -10.26 4.97 1.24
CA VAL A 17 -8.85 4.80 0.95
C VAL A 17 -8.33 6.03 0.23
N THR A 18 -7.15 6.48 0.60
CA THR A 18 -6.50 7.62 -0.04
C THR A 18 -5.12 7.22 -0.53
N LEU A 19 -4.87 7.42 -1.82
CA LEU A 19 -3.53 7.36 -2.38
C LEU A 19 -3.19 8.78 -2.79
N GLY A 20 -2.14 9.32 -2.24
CA GLY A 20 -1.90 10.73 -2.40
C GLY A 20 -0.46 11.12 -2.67
N ASN A 21 -0.32 12.35 -3.12
CA ASN A 21 0.96 12.97 -3.36
C ASN A 21 1.64 13.28 -2.04
N GLY A 22 2.93 13.13 -1.99
CA GLY A 22 3.71 13.46 -0.82
C GLY A 22 5.15 13.66 -1.21
N LYS A 23 6.05 13.51 -0.24
CA LYS A 23 7.47 13.69 -0.51
C LYS A 23 7.91 12.68 -1.55
N GLY A 24 8.52 13.15 -2.62
CA GLY A 24 9.01 12.30 -3.68
C GLY A 24 8.01 11.98 -4.77
N GLY A 25 6.75 12.42 -4.64
CA GLY A 25 5.75 12.23 -5.69
C GLY A 25 4.56 11.41 -5.23
N ARG A 26 4.06 10.56 -6.11
CA ARG A 26 2.88 9.75 -5.88
C ARG A 26 3.27 8.28 -5.77
N PRO A 27 2.49 7.48 -5.04
CA PRO A 27 2.86 6.07 -4.90
C PRO A 27 2.70 5.28 -6.18
N THR A 28 3.54 4.26 -6.31
CA THR A 28 3.44 3.26 -7.37
C THR A 28 2.99 1.97 -6.72
N ILE A 29 1.88 1.41 -7.21
CA ILE A 29 1.25 0.26 -6.60
C ILE A 29 1.47 -0.96 -7.49
N GLY A 30 1.95 -2.04 -6.92
CA GLY A 30 2.18 -3.27 -7.66
C GLY A 30 0.88 -4.02 -7.96
N ASN A 31 1.01 -5.32 -8.25
CA ASN A 31 -0.13 -6.15 -8.60
C ASN A 31 -0.70 -6.83 -7.36
N ASP A 32 -1.99 -7.10 -7.40
CA ASP A 32 -2.68 -7.86 -6.37
C ASP A 32 -2.50 -7.22 -4.98
N VAL A 33 -2.67 -5.90 -4.92
CA VAL A 33 -2.57 -5.15 -3.68
C VAL A 33 -3.96 -4.94 -3.12
N LYS A 34 -4.11 -5.15 -1.83
CA LYS A 34 -5.38 -4.95 -1.14
C LYS A 34 -5.22 -3.88 -0.08
N ILE A 35 -6.09 -2.89 -0.10
CA ILE A 35 -6.05 -1.79 0.85
C ILE A 35 -7.41 -1.67 1.52
N TYR A 36 -7.43 -1.80 2.82
CA TYR A 36 -8.67 -1.82 3.55
C TYR A 36 -9.09 -0.43 4.00
N THR A 37 -10.29 -0.35 4.55
CA THR A 37 -11.01 0.89 4.79
C THR A 37 -10.19 1.92 5.55
N GLY A 38 -10.17 3.14 5.05
CA GLY A 38 -9.58 4.26 5.76
C GLY A 38 -8.05 4.35 5.69
N ALA A 39 -7.41 3.45 4.97
CA ALA A 39 -5.95 3.48 4.85
C ALA A 39 -5.51 4.65 3.99
N THR A 40 -4.32 5.17 4.28
CA THR A 40 -3.74 6.27 3.52
C THR A 40 -2.34 5.87 3.08
N VAL A 41 -2.06 6.02 1.80
CA VAL A 41 -0.75 5.75 1.22
C VAL A 41 -0.31 7.00 0.48
N PHE A 42 0.84 7.54 0.80
CA PHE A 42 1.25 8.79 0.17
C PHE A 42 2.76 8.87 0.01
N GLY A 43 3.15 9.71 -0.96
CA GLY A 43 4.56 9.93 -1.25
C GLY A 43 5.04 9.08 -2.42
N GLY A 44 6.24 9.37 -2.86
CA GLY A 44 6.84 8.67 -3.99
C GLY A 44 7.41 7.32 -3.58
N ILE A 45 6.56 6.46 -3.06
CA ILE A 45 6.95 5.15 -2.56
C ILE A 45 6.50 4.05 -3.51
N HIS A 46 7.04 2.87 -3.32
CA HIS A 46 6.68 1.70 -4.09
C HIS A 46 6.03 0.67 -3.18
N ILE A 47 4.83 0.25 -3.54
CA ILE A 47 4.16 -0.84 -2.87
C ILE A 47 4.33 -2.07 -3.76
N GLY A 48 4.92 -3.11 -3.21
CA GLY A 48 5.20 -4.31 -3.99
C GLY A 48 3.96 -5.09 -4.38
N ASN A 49 4.15 -6.29 -4.88
CA ASN A 49 3.04 -7.16 -5.29
C ASN A 49 2.53 -7.93 -4.08
N HIS A 50 1.25 -8.29 -4.12
CA HIS A 50 0.63 -9.11 -3.08
C HIS A 50 0.73 -8.49 -1.69
N VAL A 51 0.63 -7.17 -1.62
CA VAL A 51 0.69 -6.44 -0.36
C VAL A 51 -0.70 -6.23 0.19
N THR A 52 -0.84 -6.33 1.51
CA THR A 52 -2.09 -6.05 2.19
C THR A 52 -1.86 -4.89 3.14
N ILE A 53 -2.66 -3.84 3.00
CA ILE A 53 -2.59 -2.69 3.88
C ILE A 53 -3.86 -2.65 4.71
N GLY A 54 -3.70 -2.80 6.01
CA GLY A 54 -4.82 -2.92 6.92
C GLY A 54 -5.63 -1.64 7.07
N ALA A 55 -6.82 -1.79 7.62
CA ALA A 55 -7.72 -0.66 7.80
C ALA A 55 -7.06 0.42 8.64
N GLY A 56 -7.17 1.66 8.19
CA GLY A 56 -6.65 2.81 8.93
C GLY A 56 -5.15 2.94 8.94
N ALA A 57 -4.42 2.09 8.24
CA ALA A 57 -2.96 2.19 8.20
C ALA A 57 -2.53 3.44 7.45
N VAL A 58 -1.40 4.01 7.86
CA VAL A 58 -0.83 5.17 7.20
C VAL A 58 0.55 4.77 6.69
N VAL A 59 0.69 4.72 5.37
CA VAL A 59 1.90 4.19 4.73
C VAL A 59 2.61 5.31 3.98
N PHE A 60 3.89 5.51 4.29
CA PHE A 60 4.70 6.51 3.61
C PHE A 60 6.13 6.03 3.39
N GLN A 61 6.30 4.71 3.32
CA GLN A 61 7.60 4.11 3.02
C GLN A 61 7.38 2.94 2.06
N ASP A 62 8.46 2.53 1.41
CA ASP A 62 8.39 1.41 0.48
C ASP A 62 7.97 0.13 1.20
N ILE A 63 7.14 -0.66 0.55
CA ILE A 63 6.64 -1.91 1.11
C ILE A 63 7.04 -3.05 0.18
N PRO A 64 7.74 -4.05 0.68
CA PRO A 64 8.18 -5.17 -0.18
C PRO A 64 7.02 -6.10 -0.52
N ASP A 65 7.27 -6.99 -1.49
CA ASP A 65 6.27 -7.94 -1.92
C ASP A 65 5.81 -8.82 -0.77
N GLY A 66 4.53 -9.13 -0.74
CA GLY A 66 3.96 -10.07 0.21
C GLY A 66 3.81 -9.55 1.63
N ALA A 67 4.06 -8.28 1.85
CA ALA A 67 4.00 -7.72 3.21
C ALA A 67 2.58 -7.36 3.62
N THR A 68 2.32 -7.39 4.90
CA THR A 68 1.09 -6.88 5.50
C THR A 68 1.45 -5.72 6.40
N VAL A 69 0.80 -4.59 6.19
CA VAL A 69 1.12 -3.34 6.88
C VAL A 69 -0.08 -2.91 7.69
N VAL A 70 0.14 -2.52 8.94
CA VAL A 70 -0.94 -2.01 9.78
C VAL A 70 -0.43 -0.83 10.60
N GLY A 71 -1.36 -0.02 11.05
CA GLY A 71 -1.09 0.98 12.07
C GLY A 71 -0.77 2.36 11.53
N ASN A 72 -0.57 3.28 12.45
CA ASN A 72 -0.21 4.67 12.16
C ASN A 72 0.92 5.07 13.13
N PRO A 73 2.17 5.16 12.65
CA PRO A 73 2.60 4.94 11.27
C PRO A 73 2.52 3.48 10.88
N GLY A 74 2.34 3.23 9.59
CA GLY A 74 2.24 1.88 9.09
C GLY A 74 3.54 1.11 9.29
N ARG A 75 3.39 -0.13 9.70
CA ARG A 75 4.56 -0.98 9.88
C ARG A 75 4.22 -2.38 9.41
N ILE A 76 5.23 -3.08 8.97
CA ILE A 76 5.07 -4.43 8.44
C ILE A 76 4.95 -5.39 9.61
N VAL A 77 3.81 -6.08 9.70
CA VAL A 77 3.59 -7.06 10.78
C VAL A 77 3.68 -8.48 10.27
N LYS A 78 3.68 -8.66 8.94
CA LYS A 78 3.78 -9.98 8.35
C LYS A 78 4.34 -9.82 6.96
N GLN A 79 5.19 -10.74 6.56
CA GLN A 79 5.68 -10.76 5.20
C GLN A 79 5.67 -12.20 4.73
N GLU A 80 4.99 -12.44 3.61
CA GLU A 80 4.87 -13.77 3.09
C GLU A 80 6.23 -14.28 2.65
N ASP A 81 6.54 -15.51 3.07
CA ASP A 81 7.78 -16.13 2.69
C ASP A 81 7.65 -16.69 1.29
N LYS A 82 8.50 -16.25 0.40
CA LYS A 82 8.36 -16.66 -0.97
C LYS A 82 9.07 -17.92 -1.31
N LYS A 83 9.81 -18.45 -0.43
CA LYS A 83 10.47 -19.59 -0.80
C LYS A 83 9.54 -20.69 -1.05
N ASP A 84 9.23 -21.14 -1.43
CA ASP A 84 8.46 -22.07 -1.59
C ASP A 84 8.18 -22.49 -2.12
#